data_94dc5900a02acc517963fc655ff29a2c
#
_entry.id   94dc5900a02acc517963fc655ff29a2c
#
_cell.length_a   1.000
_cell.length_b   1.000
_cell.length_c   1.000
_cell.angle_alpha   90.00
_cell.angle_beta   90.00
_cell.angle_gamma   90.00
#
_symmetry.space_group_name_H-M   'P 1'
#
loop_
_entity.id
_entity.type
_entity.pdbx_description
1 polymer ?
#
loop_
_entity_poly.entity_id
_entity_poly.type
_entity_poly.pdbx_seq_one_letter_code
_entity_poly.pdbx_strand_id
1 'polypeptide(L)'
;MIRMRKSIITTLFVALFAVTANAQTTLKKVYNEDINPIEQIDQAIAKAQSEGKFVICQVGGNWCPWCLRFADFITNDSTISQVIDDSFVYIHVNYNPRKSQDSVEKAQQVKTMLQRLNHPERFGFPVFVVLDETGKVVHIQDSSFLEEDNGYHQKKVLRFFNNWTPKAVKG
;
A
#
# COMPACT_ATOMS: atom_id res chain seq x y z
N MET A 1 22.05 59.91 58.02
CA MET A 1 21.62 59.88 56.60
C MET A 1 22.03 58.50 56.02
N ILE A 2 21.11 57.53 55.98
CA ILE A 2 21.39 56.19 55.53
C ILE A 2 20.74 56.03 54.14
N ARG A 3 21.54 55.88 53.08
CA ARG A 3 21.08 55.64 51.71
C ARG A 3 20.78 54.17 51.53
N MET A 4 19.53 53.77 51.38
CA MET A 4 19.09 52.48 50.98
C MET A 4 19.36 52.27 49.45
N ARG A 5 20.23 51.34 49.09
CA ARG A 5 20.40 50.89 47.73
C ARG A 5 19.29 49.83 47.39
N LYS A 6 18.39 50.21 46.50
CA LYS A 6 17.43 49.21 45.91
C LYS A 6 18.15 48.33 44.92
N SER A 7 18.30 47.06 45.26
CA SER A 7 18.72 46.01 44.31
C SER A 7 17.52 45.63 43.44
N ILE A 8 17.64 45.88 42.14
CA ILE A 8 16.68 45.41 41.16
C ILE A 8 17.18 44.05 40.71
N ILE A 9 16.49 42.97 41.13
CA ILE A 9 16.70 41.61 40.66
C ILE A 9 15.89 41.47 39.37
N THR A 10 16.58 41.49 38.24
CA THR A 10 16.00 41.20 36.91
C THR A 10 15.96 39.71 36.74
N THR A 11 14.77 39.11 36.91
CA THR A 11 14.55 37.67 36.66
C THR A 11 14.40 37.44 35.16
N LEU A 12 15.43 36.86 34.56
CA LEU A 12 15.43 36.48 33.15
C LEU A 12 14.59 35.21 32.98
N PHE A 13 13.37 35.34 32.47
CA PHE A 13 12.53 34.21 32.09
C PHE A 13 13.03 33.67 30.74
N VAL A 14 13.80 32.59 30.75
CA VAL A 14 14.15 31.85 29.55
C VAL A 14 12.96 30.94 29.22
N ALA A 15 12.12 31.35 28.26
CA ALA A 15 11.08 30.53 27.70
C ALA A 15 11.70 29.44 26.77
N LEU A 16 11.77 28.22 27.30
CA LEU A 16 12.22 27.06 26.52
C LEU A 16 11.09 26.68 25.56
N PHE A 17 11.14 27.14 24.31
CA PHE A 17 10.28 26.64 23.23
C PHE A 17 10.72 25.22 22.87
N ALA A 18 10.02 24.23 23.40
CA ALA A 18 10.13 22.86 22.93
C ALA A 18 9.53 22.78 21.51
N VAL A 19 10.40 22.83 20.49
CA VAL A 19 10.02 22.52 19.12
C VAL A 19 9.78 21.02 19.07
N THR A 20 8.53 20.60 19.18
CA THR A 20 8.12 19.22 18.86
C THR A 20 8.26 19.05 17.35
N ALA A 21 9.40 18.55 16.90
CA ALA A 21 9.57 18.09 15.54
C ALA A 21 8.59 16.94 15.33
N ASN A 22 7.45 17.20 14.70
CA ASN A 22 6.63 16.15 14.12
C ASN A 22 7.46 15.51 13.00
N ALA A 23 8.14 14.42 13.31
CA ALA A 23 8.74 13.57 12.30
C ALA A 23 7.60 13.00 11.46
N GLN A 24 7.30 13.64 10.33
CA GLN A 24 6.43 13.08 9.31
C GLN A 24 7.14 11.83 8.80
N THR A 25 6.66 10.65 9.20
CA THR A 25 7.18 9.37 8.70
C THR A 25 6.93 9.34 7.20
N THR A 26 7.99 9.50 6.42
CA THR A 26 7.90 9.43 4.96
C THR A 26 7.64 7.99 4.57
N LEU A 27 6.46 7.69 4.04
CA LEU A 27 6.08 6.36 3.59
C LEU A 27 7.03 5.88 2.49
N LYS A 28 7.46 4.62 2.59
CA LYS A 28 8.39 4.00 1.65
C LYS A 28 7.71 3.82 0.28
N LYS A 29 8.40 4.20 -0.79
CA LYS A 29 7.99 3.85 -2.16
C LYS A 29 8.16 2.36 -2.38
N VAL A 30 7.12 1.69 -2.87
CA VAL A 30 7.08 0.23 -3.06
C VAL A 30 6.77 -0.18 -4.50
N TYR A 31 6.30 0.73 -5.32
CA TYR A 31 6.00 0.46 -6.73
C TYR A 31 7.23 0.68 -7.60
N ASN A 32 7.58 -0.33 -8.41
CA ASN A 32 8.59 -0.17 -9.45
C ASN A 32 7.92 0.41 -10.70
N GLU A 33 8.31 1.66 -11.07
CA GLU A 33 7.72 2.39 -12.19
C GLU A 33 8.33 1.98 -13.55
N ASP A 34 9.44 1.24 -13.54
CA ASP A 34 10.21 0.86 -14.73
C ASP A 34 9.91 -0.57 -15.21
N ILE A 35 9.25 -1.38 -14.39
CA ILE A 35 8.92 -2.76 -14.74
C ILE A 35 7.70 -2.82 -15.68
N ASN A 36 7.75 -3.74 -16.64
CA ASN A 36 6.58 -4.08 -17.44
C ASN A 36 5.54 -4.79 -16.56
N PRO A 37 4.33 -4.22 -16.36
CA PRO A 37 3.35 -4.80 -15.45
C PRO A 37 2.83 -6.18 -15.91
N ILE A 38 2.84 -6.47 -17.22
CA ILE A 38 2.43 -7.76 -17.74
C ILE A 38 3.43 -8.84 -17.35
N GLU A 39 4.71 -8.59 -17.55
CA GLU A 39 5.79 -9.52 -17.17
C GLU A 39 5.82 -9.74 -15.66
N GLN A 40 5.60 -8.68 -14.87
CA GLN A 40 5.51 -8.77 -13.41
C GLN A 40 4.39 -9.72 -12.96
N ILE A 41 3.21 -9.59 -13.58
CA ILE A 41 2.06 -10.47 -13.31
C ILE A 41 2.36 -11.91 -13.74
N ASP A 42 2.98 -12.12 -14.90
CA ASP A 42 3.33 -13.47 -15.39
C ASP A 42 4.32 -14.17 -14.46
N GLN A 43 5.34 -13.45 -14.00
CA GLN A 43 6.32 -13.97 -13.03
C GLN A 43 5.65 -14.32 -11.70
N ALA A 44 4.73 -13.47 -11.23
CA ALA A 44 3.99 -13.72 -9.99
C ALA A 44 3.10 -14.97 -10.10
N ILE A 45 2.41 -15.17 -11.24
CA ILE A 45 1.59 -16.36 -11.50
C ILE A 45 2.46 -17.62 -11.55
N ALA A 46 3.58 -17.59 -12.27
CA ALA A 46 4.51 -18.72 -12.33
C ALA A 46 5.03 -19.12 -10.94
N LYS A 47 5.35 -18.12 -10.11
CA LYS A 47 5.75 -18.35 -8.72
C LYS A 47 4.60 -18.92 -7.89
N ALA A 48 3.39 -18.36 -8.01
CA ALA A 48 2.22 -18.84 -7.29
C ALA A 48 1.88 -20.31 -7.64
N GLN A 49 1.98 -20.70 -8.91
CA GLN A 49 1.83 -22.08 -9.35
C GLN A 49 2.83 -23.02 -8.67
N SER A 50 4.10 -22.63 -8.62
CA SER A 50 5.15 -23.47 -8.01
C SER A 50 5.03 -23.61 -6.51
N GLU A 51 4.42 -22.61 -5.82
CA GLU A 51 4.28 -22.57 -4.37
C GLU A 51 2.88 -22.99 -3.89
N GLY A 52 1.94 -23.29 -4.78
CA GLY A 52 0.55 -23.59 -4.42
C GLY A 52 -0.22 -22.41 -3.85
N LYS A 53 0.17 -21.19 -4.21
CA LYS A 53 -0.40 -19.91 -3.74
C LYS A 53 -1.28 -19.25 -4.79
N PHE A 54 -1.99 -18.19 -4.37
CA PHE A 54 -2.63 -17.26 -5.27
C PHE A 54 -1.79 -15.98 -5.43
N VAL A 55 -2.18 -15.09 -6.35
CA VAL A 55 -1.52 -13.79 -6.53
C VAL A 55 -2.42 -12.69 -6.01
N ILE A 56 -1.85 -11.72 -5.31
CA ILE A 56 -2.52 -10.43 -5.05
C ILE A 56 -1.77 -9.32 -5.76
N CYS A 57 -2.47 -8.66 -6.67
CA CYS A 57 -2.01 -7.44 -7.31
C CYS A 57 -2.59 -6.23 -6.55
N GLN A 58 -1.76 -5.53 -5.78
CA GLN A 58 -2.10 -4.19 -5.29
C GLN A 58 -1.86 -3.19 -6.42
N VAL A 59 -2.93 -2.76 -7.10
CA VAL A 59 -2.84 -1.79 -8.19
C VAL A 59 -2.88 -0.38 -7.63
N GLY A 60 -1.93 0.45 -8.04
CA GLY A 60 -1.77 1.82 -7.58
C GLY A 60 -0.43 2.41 -7.98
N GLY A 61 0.16 3.25 -7.15
CA GLY A 61 1.47 3.84 -7.46
C GLY A 61 2.06 4.65 -6.31
N ASN A 62 3.32 5.04 -6.46
CA ASN A 62 4.02 5.86 -5.47
C ASN A 62 3.44 7.29 -5.32
N TRP A 63 2.56 7.70 -6.22
CA TRP A 63 1.81 8.96 -6.18
C TRP A 63 0.59 8.90 -5.26
N CYS A 64 0.19 7.70 -4.81
CA CYS A 64 -1.04 7.44 -4.06
C CYS A 64 -0.72 7.23 -2.56
N PRO A 65 -1.01 8.19 -1.69
CA PRO A 65 -0.71 8.06 -0.26
C PRO A 65 -1.39 6.85 0.41
N TRP A 66 -2.64 6.54 0.04
CA TRP A 66 -3.35 5.38 0.56
C TRP A 66 -2.72 4.06 0.14
N CYS A 67 -2.16 3.98 -1.07
CA CYS A 67 -1.42 2.82 -1.55
C CYS A 67 -0.17 2.54 -0.69
N LEU A 68 0.57 3.60 -0.36
CA LEU A 68 1.77 3.49 0.47
C LEU A 68 1.44 3.20 1.94
N ARG A 69 0.34 3.78 2.46
CA ARG A 69 -0.16 3.46 3.81
C ARG A 69 -0.56 1.99 3.94
N PHE A 70 -1.22 1.43 2.91
CA PHE A 70 -1.58 0.02 2.94
C PHE A 70 -0.34 -0.89 2.93
N ALA A 71 0.63 -0.59 2.08
CA ALA A 71 1.88 -1.35 2.03
C ALA A 71 2.64 -1.29 3.37
N ASP A 72 2.70 -0.11 4.00
CA ASP A 72 3.29 0.06 5.33
C ASP A 72 2.50 -0.71 6.39
N PHE A 73 1.17 -0.63 6.37
CA PHE A 73 0.28 -1.30 7.31
C PHE A 73 0.46 -2.82 7.29
N ILE A 74 0.41 -3.47 6.12
CA ILE A 74 0.57 -4.93 6.01
C ILE A 74 1.98 -5.41 6.34
N THR A 75 3.00 -4.58 6.13
CA THR A 75 4.40 -4.90 6.45
C THR A 75 4.66 -4.84 7.95
N ASN A 76 4.00 -3.93 8.67
CA ASN A 76 4.19 -3.73 10.11
C ASN A 76 3.27 -4.61 10.97
N ASP A 77 2.28 -5.28 10.40
CA ASP A 77 1.39 -6.21 11.11
C ASP A 77 1.83 -7.66 10.85
N SER A 78 2.43 -8.30 11.87
CA SER A 78 2.97 -9.65 11.76
C SER A 78 1.90 -10.71 11.45
N THR A 79 0.67 -10.52 11.91
CA THR A 79 -0.43 -11.47 11.65
C THR A 79 -0.87 -11.39 10.20
N ILE A 80 -0.96 -10.18 9.65
CA ILE A 80 -1.32 -9.97 8.24
C ILE A 80 -0.20 -10.46 7.33
N SER A 81 1.06 -10.08 7.61
CA SER A 81 2.20 -10.50 6.79
C SER A 81 2.34 -12.01 6.75
N GLN A 82 2.11 -12.71 7.87
CA GLN A 82 2.13 -14.18 7.90
C GLN A 82 1.06 -14.80 6.96
N VAL A 83 -0.18 -14.30 6.98
CA VAL A 83 -1.23 -14.80 6.07
C VAL A 83 -0.87 -14.56 4.61
N ILE A 84 -0.28 -13.38 4.32
CA ILE A 84 0.19 -13.05 2.97
C ILE A 84 1.31 -14.03 2.56
N ASP A 85 2.32 -14.20 3.39
CA ASP A 85 3.48 -15.04 3.10
C ASP A 85 3.09 -16.52 2.91
N ASP A 86 2.12 -17.01 3.69
CA ASP A 86 1.68 -18.40 3.62
C ASP A 86 0.82 -18.69 2.37
N SER A 87 0.04 -17.71 1.91
CA SER A 87 -1.05 -17.97 0.96
C SER A 87 -0.92 -17.25 -0.38
N PHE A 88 -0.09 -16.21 -0.47
CA PHE A 88 -0.07 -15.35 -1.65
C PHE A 88 1.34 -15.02 -2.15
N VAL A 89 1.45 -14.81 -3.45
CA VAL A 89 2.49 -14.00 -4.06
C VAL A 89 1.94 -12.59 -4.19
N TYR A 90 2.41 -11.69 -3.32
CA TYR A 90 1.93 -10.31 -3.27
C TYR A 90 2.82 -9.39 -4.10
N ILE A 91 2.21 -8.64 -5.03
CA ILE A 91 2.94 -7.70 -5.90
C ILE A 91 2.29 -6.32 -5.93
N HIS A 92 3.13 -5.29 -6.04
CA HIS A 92 2.70 -3.92 -6.25
C HIS A 92 2.73 -3.60 -7.75
N VAL A 93 1.56 -3.54 -8.38
CA VAL A 93 1.41 -3.27 -9.81
C VAL A 93 1.28 -1.76 -10.02
N ASN A 94 2.31 -1.16 -10.64
CA ASN A 94 2.32 0.29 -10.86
C ASN A 94 1.34 0.70 -11.95
N TYR A 95 0.45 1.61 -11.59
CA TYR A 95 -0.45 2.31 -12.50
C TYR A 95 -0.50 3.80 -12.15
N ASN A 96 -0.18 4.64 -13.11
CA ASN A 96 -0.29 6.09 -12.95
C ASN A 96 -1.13 6.67 -14.10
N PRO A 97 -2.39 7.06 -13.83
CA PRO A 97 -3.29 7.56 -14.88
C PRO A 97 -2.76 8.78 -15.62
N ARG A 98 -1.90 9.59 -14.96
CA ARG A 98 -1.31 10.80 -15.57
C ARG A 98 -0.15 10.49 -16.52
N LYS A 99 0.55 9.36 -16.30
CA LYS A 99 1.74 8.93 -17.04
C LYS A 99 1.48 7.72 -17.95
N SER A 100 0.28 7.15 -17.89
CA SER A 100 -0.07 5.94 -18.64
C SER A 100 -0.07 6.15 -20.16
N GLN A 101 0.02 7.39 -20.63
CA GLN A 101 0.02 7.77 -22.04
C GLN A 101 1.29 8.48 -22.49
N ASP A 102 2.37 8.41 -21.70
CA ASP A 102 3.65 9.05 -22.04
C ASP A 102 4.28 8.49 -23.33
N SER A 103 3.94 7.25 -23.72
CA SER A 103 4.29 6.64 -25.00
C SER A 103 3.19 5.68 -25.47
N VAL A 104 3.15 5.39 -26.77
CA VAL A 104 2.22 4.40 -27.36
C VAL A 104 2.43 3.01 -26.76
N GLU A 105 3.68 2.60 -26.54
CA GLU A 105 4.02 1.34 -25.91
C GLU A 105 3.49 1.25 -24.48
N LYS A 106 3.73 2.28 -23.67
CA LYS A 106 3.26 2.34 -22.28
C LYS A 106 1.73 2.33 -22.20
N ALA A 107 1.07 3.09 -23.08
CA ALA A 107 -0.40 3.08 -23.16
C ALA A 107 -0.94 1.69 -23.50
N GLN A 108 -0.29 0.96 -24.42
CA GLN A 108 -0.69 -0.40 -24.77
C GLN A 108 -0.46 -1.40 -23.63
N GLN A 109 0.68 -1.33 -22.94
CA GLN A 109 0.98 -2.17 -21.78
C GLN A 109 -0.06 -1.95 -20.67
N VAL A 110 -0.37 -0.69 -20.34
CA VAL A 110 -1.37 -0.33 -19.34
C VAL A 110 -2.75 -0.83 -19.75
N LYS A 111 -3.17 -0.62 -20.98
CA LYS A 111 -4.46 -1.12 -21.50
C LYS A 111 -4.56 -2.64 -21.34
N THR A 112 -3.54 -3.37 -21.73
CA THR A 112 -3.49 -4.83 -21.64
C THR A 112 -3.55 -5.29 -20.17
N MET A 113 -2.79 -4.64 -19.30
CA MET A 113 -2.81 -4.92 -17.86
C MET A 113 -4.20 -4.69 -17.25
N LEU A 114 -4.84 -3.56 -17.52
CA LEU A 114 -6.16 -3.26 -17.00
C LEU A 114 -7.22 -4.26 -17.50
N GLN A 115 -7.18 -4.62 -18.79
CA GLN A 115 -8.06 -5.65 -19.35
C GLN A 115 -7.86 -7.00 -18.66
N ARG A 116 -6.61 -7.42 -18.48
CA ARG A 116 -6.25 -8.68 -17.82
C ARG A 116 -6.74 -8.75 -16.37
N LEU A 117 -6.72 -7.62 -15.67
CA LEU A 117 -7.17 -7.49 -14.28
C LEU A 117 -8.67 -7.13 -14.16
N ASN A 118 -9.45 -7.24 -15.23
CA ASN A 118 -10.89 -6.91 -15.26
C ASN A 118 -11.21 -5.47 -14.88
N HIS A 119 -10.39 -4.51 -15.34
CA HIS A 119 -10.60 -3.07 -15.16
C HIS A 119 -10.80 -2.65 -13.69
N PRO A 120 -9.84 -2.93 -12.80
CA PRO A 120 -9.98 -2.64 -11.37
C PRO A 120 -9.96 -1.13 -11.06
N GLU A 121 -9.41 -0.30 -11.95
CA GLU A 121 -9.24 1.14 -11.78
C GLU A 121 -10.54 1.89 -11.49
N ARG A 122 -11.70 1.29 -11.83
CA ARG A 122 -13.02 1.85 -11.55
C ARG A 122 -13.36 1.96 -10.06
N PHE A 123 -12.62 1.25 -9.19
CA PHE A 123 -12.82 1.27 -7.73
C PHE A 123 -11.91 2.28 -7.00
N GLY A 124 -11.06 3.03 -7.72
CA GLY A 124 -10.07 3.90 -7.09
C GLY A 124 -8.80 3.17 -6.68
N PHE A 125 -7.98 3.77 -5.79
CA PHE A 125 -6.65 3.24 -5.45
C PHE A 125 -6.34 3.40 -3.94
N PRO A 126 -5.68 2.37 -3.33
CA PRO A 126 -5.32 1.10 -3.95
C PRO A 126 -6.56 0.25 -4.25
N VAL A 127 -6.44 -0.60 -5.25
CA VAL A 127 -7.40 -1.68 -5.47
C VAL A 127 -6.65 -3.01 -5.52
N PHE A 128 -7.26 -4.06 -4.98
CA PHE A 128 -6.61 -5.37 -4.89
C PHE A 128 -7.30 -6.34 -5.83
N VAL A 129 -6.51 -6.99 -6.67
CA VAL A 129 -7.00 -8.04 -7.57
C VAL A 129 -6.40 -9.36 -7.12
N VAL A 130 -7.25 -10.33 -6.81
CA VAL A 130 -6.85 -11.69 -6.46
C VAL A 130 -6.91 -12.54 -7.73
N LEU A 131 -5.79 -13.16 -8.07
CA LEU A 131 -5.71 -14.13 -9.17
C LEU A 131 -5.49 -15.51 -8.57
N ASP A 132 -6.14 -16.53 -9.13
CA ASP A 132 -5.78 -17.91 -8.84
C ASP A 132 -4.44 -18.30 -9.48
N GLU A 133 -3.97 -19.51 -9.28
CA GLU A 133 -2.70 -20.01 -9.84
C GLU A 133 -2.69 -20.11 -11.37
N THR A 134 -3.84 -19.99 -12.03
CA THR A 134 -3.93 -19.94 -13.49
C THR A 134 -3.88 -18.52 -14.05
N GLY A 135 -3.93 -17.52 -13.15
CA GLY A 135 -3.98 -16.11 -13.49
C GLY A 135 -5.40 -15.59 -13.77
N LYS A 136 -6.43 -16.38 -13.45
CA LYS A 136 -7.83 -15.93 -13.52
C LYS A 136 -8.16 -15.01 -12.36
N VAL A 137 -8.83 -13.90 -12.64
CA VAL A 137 -9.34 -12.99 -11.58
C VAL A 137 -10.49 -13.70 -10.85
N VAL A 138 -10.30 -13.92 -9.55
CA VAL A 138 -11.31 -14.53 -8.67
C VAL A 138 -11.98 -13.50 -7.76
N HIS A 139 -11.32 -12.36 -7.51
CA HIS A 139 -11.91 -11.27 -6.73
C HIS A 139 -11.24 -9.93 -7.01
N ILE A 140 -12.01 -8.84 -6.87
CA ILE A 140 -11.50 -7.47 -6.85
C ILE A 140 -12.00 -6.81 -5.56
N GLN A 141 -11.09 -6.32 -4.73
CA GLN A 141 -11.39 -5.65 -3.46
C GLN A 141 -11.13 -4.15 -3.58
N ASP A 142 -12.16 -3.37 -3.42
CA ASP A 142 -12.08 -1.92 -3.20
C ASP A 142 -11.49 -1.64 -1.81
N SER A 143 -10.45 -0.80 -1.74
CA SER A 143 -9.77 -0.49 -0.48
C SER A 143 -10.67 0.21 0.53
N SER A 144 -11.67 0.97 0.10
CA SER A 144 -12.56 1.74 0.98
C SER A 144 -13.29 0.85 2.00
N PHE A 145 -13.57 -0.41 1.65
CA PHE A 145 -14.16 -1.38 2.58
C PHE A 145 -13.20 -1.88 3.67
N LEU A 146 -11.90 -1.63 3.50
CA LEU A 146 -10.86 -2.04 4.44
C LEU A 146 -10.40 -0.89 5.34
N GLU A 147 -10.81 0.32 5.01
CA GLU A 147 -10.39 1.56 5.66
C GLU A 147 -11.12 1.78 7.01
N GLU A 148 -10.42 2.51 7.88
CA GLU A 148 -10.93 3.06 9.14
C GLU A 148 -10.14 4.31 9.48
N ASP A 149 -10.81 5.41 9.77
CA ASP A 149 -10.21 6.72 10.05
C ASP A 149 -9.22 7.15 8.95
N ASN A 150 -7.96 7.39 9.32
CA ASN A 150 -6.88 7.75 8.40
C ASN A 150 -5.99 6.54 8.02
N GLY A 151 -6.49 5.31 8.13
CA GLY A 151 -5.70 4.09 7.90
C GLY A 151 -6.57 2.90 7.52
N TYR A 152 -6.15 1.72 7.97
CA TYR A 152 -6.81 0.45 7.65
C TYR A 152 -7.18 -0.32 8.90
N HIS A 153 -8.31 -1.01 8.87
CA HIS A 153 -8.81 -1.80 9.99
C HIS A 153 -8.28 -3.23 9.92
N GLN A 154 -7.47 -3.64 10.90
CA GLN A 154 -6.81 -4.94 10.93
C GLN A 154 -7.76 -6.13 10.67
N LYS A 155 -8.90 -6.18 11.38
CA LYS A 155 -9.86 -7.29 11.23
C LYS A 155 -10.50 -7.35 9.84
N LYS A 156 -10.76 -6.20 9.22
CA LYS A 156 -11.30 -6.14 7.85
C LYS A 156 -10.27 -6.66 6.85
N VAL A 157 -9.01 -6.22 7.00
CA VAL A 157 -7.90 -6.64 6.14
C VAL A 157 -7.60 -8.13 6.30
N LEU A 158 -7.52 -8.64 7.54
CA LEU A 158 -7.36 -10.08 7.81
C LEU A 158 -8.49 -10.91 7.22
N ARG A 159 -9.74 -10.44 7.36
CA ARG A 159 -10.90 -11.13 6.77
C ARG A 159 -10.83 -11.17 5.25
N PHE A 160 -10.39 -10.08 4.62
CA PHE A 160 -10.17 -10.04 3.17
C PHE A 160 -9.16 -11.12 2.78
N PHE A 161 -7.95 -11.12 3.33
CA PHE A 161 -6.94 -12.12 2.98
C PHE A 161 -7.40 -13.55 3.25
N ASN A 162 -7.94 -13.83 4.44
CA ASN A 162 -8.37 -15.18 4.82
C ASN A 162 -9.48 -15.73 3.93
N ASN A 163 -10.41 -14.90 3.45
CA ASN A 163 -11.49 -15.33 2.58
C ASN A 163 -11.01 -15.74 1.17
N TRP A 164 -9.84 -15.26 0.75
CA TRP A 164 -9.34 -15.46 -0.62
C TRP A 164 -8.07 -16.30 -0.67
N THR A 165 -7.70 -17.00 0.42
CA THR A 165 -6.61 -18.00 0.37
C THR A 165 -6.98 -19.14 -0.59
N PRO A 166 -5.98 -19.84 -1.21
CA PRO A 166 -6.25 -21.02 -2.03
C PRO A 166 -7.12 -22.06 -1.33
N LYS A 167 -6.89 -22.25 -0.02
CA LYS A 167 -7.68 -23.16 0.82
C LYS A 167 -9.13 -22.73 0.96
N ALA A 168 -9.39 -21.43 1.14
CA ALA A 168 -10.76 -20.94 1.30
C ALA A 168 -11.56 -20.98 -0.01
N VAL A 169 -10.90 -20.84 -1.17
CA VAL A 169 -11.56 -20.81 -2.48
C VAL A 169 -11.77 -22.20 -3.05
N LYS A 170 -10.83 -23.14 -2.81
CA LYS A 170 -10.89 -24.50 -3.38
C LYS A 170 -11.58 -25.52 -2.48
N GLY A 171 -11.73 -25.22 -1.21
CA GLY A 171 -12.34 -26.10 -0.20
C GLY A 171 -11.35 -27.05 0.45
#